data_591d969b847ee338084d07a535ed782a
#
_entry.id   591d969b847ee338084d07a535ed782a
#
_cell.length_a   1.000
_cell.length_b   1.000
_cell.length_c   1.000
_cell.angle_alpha   90.00
_cell.angle_beta   90.00
_cell.angle_gamma   90.00
#
_symmetry.space_group_name_H-M   'P 1'
#
loop_
_entity.id
_entity.type
_entity.pdbx_description
1 polymer ?
#
loop_
_entity_poly.entity_id
_entity_poly.type
_entity_poly.pdbx_seq_one_letter_code
_entity_poly.pdbx_strand_id
1 'polypeptide(L)'
;MSIETLELKSCIQCGRCSGGCPVSMKSSLNPRKLVYCYLNDLCQGMSADELGLWECTTCTTCTERCPKGVRPADLVVEMRSKVIESGRMTTQIRGALESTYLQGNPWGRGREKRMDWAEGLDLPILKPGGKTDVLLFVCCTNAYDPRCQPAARALVQLLRAAGVEFGVIGEEETCCSSEQRRIGEQGMFEELRDSNTKLIMERGPKRVVATSPHSFNAFKNDYPGLSVPVMHYTQLLAELLEAGKLKPKRQIEEVVTYHDPCYLGKQNMVFEEPRQALQALAGDRFVELDRSRETSLCCEGGGGRMWVDSAGKGRLAEVRVRDSIDLGATILATACPYCTLTLEDAVKTTDSEAKLRIKDIAELLAESL
;
A
#
# COMPACT_ATOMS: atom_id res chain seq x y z
N MET A 1 -3.44 -16.34 -10.92
CA MET A 1 -4.85 -16.69 -10.56
C MET A 1 -5.58 -16.92 -11.87
N SER A 2 -6.23 -18.07 -12.08
CA SER A 2 -6.92 -18.31 -13.35
C SER A 2 -8.19 -17.46 -13.45
N ILE A 3 -8.59 -17.07 -14.67
CA ILE A 3 -9.82 -16.30 -14.92
C ILE A 3 -11.06 -17.03 -14.38
N GLU A 4 -11.04 -18.35 -14.32
CA GLU A 4 -12.11 -19.19 -13.77
C GLU A 4 -12.42 -18.89 -12.30
N THR A 5 -11.42 -18.43 -11.52
CA THR A 5 -11.58 -18.09 -10.10
C THR A 5 -12.17 -16.69 -9.86
N LEU A 6 -12.42 -15.89 -10.92
CA LEU A 6 -12.90 -14.51 -10.79
C LEU A 6 -14.42 -14.40 -10.71
N GLU A 7 -15.14 -15.52 -10.76
CA GLU A 7 -16.61 -15.59 -10.71
C GLU A 7 -17.32 -14.68 -11.73
N LEU A 8 -16.67 -14.40 -12.88
CA LEU A 8 -17.18 -13.45 -13.87
C LEU A 8 -18.56 -13.82 -14.40
N LYS A 9 -18.83 -15.14 -14.59
CA LYS A 9 -20.11 -15.66 -15.11
C LYS A 9 -21.26 -15.43 -14.13
N SER A 10 -21.00 -15.22 -12.84
CA SER A 10 -22.00 -14.90 -11.83
C SER A 10 -22.49 -13.44 -11.90
N CYS A 11 -21.93 -12.62 -12.80
CA CYS A 11 -22.25 -11.20 -12.90
C CYS A 11 -23.69 -10.95 -13.38
N ILE A 12 -24.51 -10.35 -12.54
CA ILE A 12 -25.90 -9.94 -12.84
C ILE A 12 -26.01 -8.52 -13.41
N GLN A 13 -24.91 -7.88 -13.76
CA GLN A 13 -24.85 -6.55 -14.35
C GLN A 13 -25.54 -5.43 -13.53
N CYS A 14 -25.63 -5.56 -12.19
CA CYS A 14 -26.31 -4.62 -11.30
C CYS A 14 -25.66 -3.23 -11.17
N GLY A 15 -24.43 -3.05 -11.60
CA GLY A 15 -23.72 -1.76 -11.62
C GLY A 15 -23.11 -1.29 -10.30
N ARG A 16 -23.27 -2.02 -9.17
CA ARG A 16 -22.73 -1.61 -7.86
C ARG A 16 -21.21 -1.42 -7.86
N CYS A 17 -20.49 -2.20 -8.65
CA CYS A 17 -19.04 -2.08 -8.82
C CYS A 17 -18.65 -0.76 -9.50
N SER A 18 -19.36 -0.34 -10.55
CA SER A 18 -19.08 0.93 -11.25
C SER A 18 -19.55 2.14 -10.45
N GLY A 19 -20.75 2.07 -9.83
CA GLY A 19 -21.24 3.16 -8.98
C GLY A 19 -20.42 3.38 -7.71
N GLY A 20 -19.64 2.37 -7.28
CA GLY A 20 -18.74 2.48 -6.13
C GLY A 20 -17.27 2.73 -6.51
N CYS A 21 -16.93 2.62 -7.79
CA CYS A 21 -15.55 2.78 -8.22
C CYS A 21 -15.11 4.25 -8.13
N PRO A 22 -14.07 4.58 -7.34
CA PRO A 22 -13.69 5.96 -7.11
C PRO A 22 -13.18 6.65 -8.38
N VAL A 23 -12.67 5.91 -9.35
CA VAL A 23 -12.11 6.47 -10.60
C VAL A 23 -13.08 6.44 -11.78
N SER A 24 -14.17 5.68 -11.72
CA SER A 24 -15.13 5.55 -12.85
C SER A 24 -15.78 6.85 -13.30
N MET A 25 -15.91 7.83 -12.41
CA MET A 25 -16.56 9.12 -12.74
C MET A 25 -15.64 10.06 -13.52
N LYS A 26 -14.34 9.80 -13.55
CA LYS A 26 -13.33 10.71 -14.12
C LYS A 26 -12.37 10.04 -15.10
N SER A 27 -12.61 8.77 -15.42
CA SER A 27 -11.79 8.00 -16.36
C SER A 27 -12.66 7.09 -17.23
N SER A 28 -12.06 6.48 -18.25
CA SER A 28 -12.71 5.48 -19.10
C SER A 28 -12.99 4.15 -18.40
N LEU A 29 -12.37 3.91 -17.23
CA LEU A 29 -12.56 2.69 -16.46
C LEU A 29 -14.01 2.55 -15.96
N ASN A 30 -14.66 1.47 -16.38
CA ASN A 30 -15.98 1.10 -15.89
C ASN A 30 -15.99 -0.40 -15.57
N PRO A 31 -15.89 -0.81 -14.29
CA PRO A 31 -15.80 -2.22 -13.91
C PRO A 31 -16.92 -3.10 -14.43
N ARG A 32 -18.18 -2.63 -14.43
CA ARG A 32 -19.32 -3.39 -14.99
C ARG A 32 -19.18 -3.60 -16.50
N LYS A 33 -18.86 -2.51 -17.22
CA LYS A 33 -18.66 -2.56 -18.68
C LYS A 33 -17.50 -3.50 -19.02
N LEU A 34 -16.42 -3.46 -18.25
CA LEU A 34 -15.25 -4.30 -18.43
C LEU A 34 -15.60 -5.80 -18.32
N VAL A 35 -16.32 -6.18 -17.26
CA VAL A 35 -16.79 -7.57 -17.08
C VAL A 35 -17.72 -8.00 -18.23
N TYR A 36 -18.68 -7.15 -18.62
CA TYR A 36 -19.57 -7.43 -19.74
C TYR A 36 -18.82 -7.61 -21.05
N CYS A 37 -17.92 -6.67 -21.35
CA CYS A 37 -17.10 -6.65 -22.56
C CYS A 37 -16.23 -7.93 -22.64
N TYR A 38 -15.61 -8.31 -21.54
CA TYR A 38 -14.78 -9.50 -21.47
C TYR A 38 -15.57 -10.81 -21.67
N LEU A 39 -16.73 -10.95 -21.03
CA LEU A 39 -17.58 -12.14 -21.13
C LEU A 39 -18.19 -12.35 -22.52
N ASN A 40 -18.31 -11.29 -23.32
CA ASN A 40 -18.90 -11.32 -24.66
C ASN A 40 -17.86 -11.10 -25.77
N ASP A 41 -16.55 -11.22 -25.47
CA ASP A 41 -15.45 -11.03 -26.42
C ASP A 41 -15.44 -9.67 -27.15
N LEU A 42 -16.07 -8.66 -26.57
CA LEU A 42 -16.18 -7.30 -27.11
C LEU A 42 -14.96 -6.42 -26.83
N CYS A 43 -14.04 -6.87 -25.96
CA CYS A 43 -12.80 -6.16 -25.67
C CYS A 43 -11.70 -6.39 -26.71
N GLN A 44 -11.92 -7.29 -27.66
CA GLN A 44 -10.93 -7.60 -28.70
C GLN A 44 -10.68 -6.36 -29.57
N GLY A 45 -9.40 -6.02 -29.75
CA GLY A 45 -8.99 -4.85 -30.54
C GLY A 45 -9.02 -3.51 -29.78
N MET A 46 -9.59 -3.44 -28.58
CA MET A 46 -9.56 -2.24 -27.76
C MET A 46 -8.19 -2.08 -27.07
N SER A 47 -7.71 -0.85 -27.00
CA SER A 47 -6.48 -0.51 -26.29
C SER A 47 -6.68 -0.52 -24.77
N ALA A 48 -5.58 -0.60 -24.01
CA ALA A 48 -5.59 -0.48 -22.56
C ALA A 48 -6.17 0.85 -22.09
N ASP A 49 -5.95 1.94 -22.84
CA ASP A 49 -6.44 3.28 -22.51
C ASP A 49 -7.96 3.40 -22.75
N GLU A 50 -8.48 2.86 -23.87
CA GLU A 50 -9.92 2.82 -24.15
C GLU A 50 -10.70 2.04 -23.07
N LEU A 51 -10.08 1.01 -22.50
CA LEU A 51 -10.63 0.20 -21.41
C LEU A 51 -10.36 0.81 -20.02
N GLY A 52 -9.52 1.85 -19.94
CA GLY A 52 -9.10 2.48 -18.70
C GLY A 52 -8.31 1.56 -17.77
N LEU A 53 -7.59 0.59 -18.32
CA LEU A 53 -6.91 -0.41 -17.51
C LEU A 53 -5.89 0.22 -16.56
N TRP A 54 -5.12 1.22 -17.02
CA TRP A 54 -4.12 1.90 -16.22
C TRP A 54 -4.68 2.89 -15.19
N GLU A 55 -5.98 3.21 -15.28
CA GLU A 55 -6.66 4.05 -14.29
C GLU A 55 -7.03 3.28 -13.02
N CYS A 56 -7.08 1.94 -13.09
CA CYS A 56 -7.43 1.11 -11.94
C CYS A 56 -6.33 1.15 -10.87
N THR A 57 -6.71 1.55 -9.65
CA THR A 57 -5.84 1.57 -8.47
C THR A 57 -5.78 0.23 -7.74
N THR A 58 -6.47 -0.79 -8.23
CA THR A 58 -6.62 -2.11 -7.59
C THR A 58 -7.07 -2.05 -6.12
N CYS A 59 -7.85 -1.03 -5.76
CA CYS A 59 -8.32 -0.79 -4.37
C CYS A 59 -9.40 -1.76 -3.89
N THR A 60 -9.85 -2.69 -4.73
CA THR A 60 -10.87 -3.73 -4.48
C THR A 60 -12.28 -3.26 -4.12
N THR A 61 -12.58 -1.95 -4.09
CA THR A 61 -13.92 -1.43 -3.78
C THR A 61 -15.02 -2.08 -4.66
N CYS A 62 -14.73 -2.36 -5.93
CA CYS A 62 -15.67 -3.02 -6.84
C CYS A 62 -15.93 -4.49 -6.47
N THR A 63 -14.94 -5.19 -5.94
CA THR A 63 -15.03 -6.57 -5.45
C THR A 63 -15.83 -6.64 -4.16
N GLU A 64 -15.49 -5.80 -3.17
CA GLU A 64 -16.18 -5.72 -1.88
C GLU A 64 -17.68 -5.40 -2.03
N ARG A 65 -18.04 -4.55 -2.99
CA ARG A 65 -19.42 -4.17 -3.25
C ARG A 65 -20.20 -5.17 -4.10
N CYS A 66 -19.57 -6.23 -4.59
CA CYS A 66 -20.19 -7.19 -5.48
C CYS A 66 -21.05 -8.22 -4.71
N PRO A 67 -22.39 -8.25 -4.90
CA PRO A 67 -23.26 -9.21 -4.19
C PRO A 67 -23.09 -10.65 -4.72
N LYS A 68 -22.32 -10.84 -5.80
CA LYS A 68 -22.10 -12.14 -6.45
C LYS A 68 -20.66 -12.59 -6.40
N GLY A 69 -19.80 -11.93 -5.59
CA GLY A 69 -18.40 -12.29 -5.45
C GLY A 69 -17.52 -12.08 -6.69
N VAL A 70 -18.02 -11.38 -7.72
CA VAL A 70 -17.22 -11.06 -8.91
C VAL A 70 -16.06 -10.15 -8.51
N ARG A 71 -14.90 -10.39 -9.11
CA ARG A 71 -13.63 -9.71 -8.81
C ARG A 71 -13.13 -8.84 -9.98
N PRO A 72 -13.75 -7.68 -10.26
CA PRO A 72 -13.40 -6.87 -11.42
C PRO A 72 -12.00 -6.25 -11.35
N ALA A 73 -11.47 -6.00 -10.14
CA ALA A 73 -10.11 -5.50 -9.97
C ALA A 73 -9.06 -6.52 -10.45
N ASP A 74 -9.30 -7.80 -10.18
CA ASP A 74 -8.40 -8.86 -10.63
C ASP A 74 -8.52 -9.13 -12.14
N LEU A 75 -9.72 -8.95 -12.72
CA LEU A 75 -9.87 -8.95 -14.18
C LEU A 75 -9.01 -7.87 -14.84
N VAL A 76 -8.94 -6.66 -14.24
CA VAL A 76 -8.04 -5.60 -14.74
C VAL A 76 -6.59 -6.07 -14.73
N VAL A 77 -6.13 -6.71 -13.65
CA VAL A 77 -4.75 -7.23 -13.55
C VAL A 77 -4.49 -8.28 -14.62
N GLU A 78 -5.43 -9.20 -14.83
CA GLU A 78 -5.34 -10.22 -15.88
C GLU A 78 -5.28 -9.62 -17.29
N MET A 79 -6.07 -8.59 -17.54
CA MET A 79 -6.02 -7.90 -18.84
C MET A 79 -4.73 -7.10 -19.02
N ARG A 80 -4.21 -6.50 -17.96
CA ARG A 80 -2.88 -5.86 -17.98
C ARG A 80 -1.77 -6.85 -18.31
N SER A 81 -1.83 -8.09 -17.76
CA SER A 81 -0.84 -9.13 -18.08
C SER A 81 -0.73 -9.37 -19.58
N LYS A 82 -1.86 -9.49 -20.28
CA LYS A 82 -1.90 -9.63 -21.74
C LYS A 82 -1.30 -8.43 -22.48
N VAL A 83 -1.47 -7.21 -21.93
CA VAL A 83 -0.84 -5.99 -22.50
C VAL A 83 0.67 -6.03 -22.30
N ILE A 84 1.14 -6.39 -21.11
CA ILE A 84 2.58 -6.52 -20.80
C ILE A 84 3.24 -7.59 -21.68
N GLU A 85 2.65 -8.78 -21.78
CA GLU A 85 3.12 -9.90 -22.61
C GLU A 85 3.23 -9.50 -24.09
N SER A 86 2.35 -8.61 -24.58
CA SER A 86 2.42 -8.09 -25.95
C SER A 86 3.44 -6.95 -26.14
N GLY A 87 4.17 -6.56 -25.09
CA GLY A 87 5.16 -5.47 -25.11
C GLY A 87 4.56 -4.06 -25.17
N ARG A 88 3.24 -3.93 -25.12
CA ARG A 88 2.51 -2.65 -25.20
C ARG A 88 2.31 -2.04 -23.82
N MET A 89 3.34 -1.45 -23.27
CA MET A 89 3.30 -0.75 -21.97
C MET A 89 3.85 0.68 -22.11
N THR A 90 3.48 1.56 -21.17
CA THR A 90 4.02 2.92 -21.12
C THR A 90 5.50 2.92 -20.80
N THR A 91 6.22 3.97 -21.18
CA THR A 91 7.65 4.12 -20.88
C THR A 91 7.92 4.13 -19.39
N GLN A 92 7.04 4.76 -18.60
CA GLN A 92 7.17 4.86 -17.15
C GLN A 92 7.01 3.49 -16.48
N ILE A 93 6.02 2.70 -16.89
CA ILE A 93 5.85 1.32 -16.39
C ILE A 93 7.07 0.47 -16.75
N ARG A 94 7.55 0.57 -18.01
CA ARG A 94 8.76 -0.15 -18.44
C ARG A 94 9.96 0.21 -17.57
N GLY A 95 10.20 1.51 -17.33
CA GLY A 95 11.31 1.96 -16.49
C GLY A 95 11.23 1.43 -15.06
N ALA A 96 10.04 1.37 -14.47
CA ALA A 96 9.84 0.80 -13.13
C ALA A 96 10.12 -0.72 -13.10
N LEU A 97 9.70 -1.45 -14.13
CA LEU A 97 9.96 -2.89 -14.26
C LEU A 97 11.45 -3.17 -14.49
N GLU A 98 12.11 -2.45 -15.40
CA GLU A 98 13.56 -2.55 -15.65
C GLU A 98 14.38 -2.24 -14.39
N SER A 99 14.00 -1.18 -13.67
CA SER A 99 14.65 -0.86 -12.40
C SER A 99 14.46 -1.96 -11.35
N THR A 100 13.27 -2.55 -11.28
CA THR A 100 13.01 -3.66 -10.36
C THR A 100 13.88 -4.87 -10.71
N TYR A 101 14.01 -5.20 -11.97
CA TYR A 101 14.86 -6.29 -12.44
C TYR A 101 16.33 -6.07 -12.12
N LEU A 102 16.88 -4.88 -12.47
CA LEU A 102 18.29 -4.57 -12.35
C LEU A 102 18.71 -4.22 -10.92
N GLN A 103 17.86 -3.49 -10.17
CA GLN A 103 18.21 -2.89 -8.88
C GLN A 103 17.41 -3.46 -7.71
N GLY A 104 16.47 -4.38 -7.94
CA GLY A 104 15.59 -4.94 -6.91
C GLY A 104 14.57 -3.94 -6.34
N ASN A 105 14.34 -2.81 -7.00
CA ASN A 105 13.36 -1.80 -6.60
C ASN A 105 12.84 -0.99 -7.79
N PRO A 106 11.58 -0.47 -7.75
CA PRO A 106 10.99 0.26 -8.87
C PRO A 106 11.37 1.75 -8.93
N TRP A 107 12.22 2.25 -8.03
CA TRP A 107 12.51 3.68 -7.85
C TRP A 107 13.70 4.21 -8.65
N GLY A 108 14.33 3.38 -9.47
CA GLY A 108 15.53 3.79 -10.24
C GLY A 108 16.76 4.05 -9.37
N ARG A 109 16.78 3.53 -8.13
CA ARG A 109 17.89 3.72 -7.19
C ARG A 109 18.78 2.49 -7.13
N GLY A 110 20.10 2.71 -7.02
CA GLY A 110 21.06 1.61 -6.88
C GLY A 110 20.81 0.79 -5.61
N ARG A 111 21.03 -0.52 -5.70
CA ARG A 111 20.86 -1.46 -4.58
C ARG A 111 21.72 -1.09 -3.37
N GLU A 112 22.92 -0.58 -3.59
CA GLU A 112 23.86 -0.14 -2.56
C GLU A 112 23.32 0.98 -1.67
N LYS A 113 22.29 1.72 -2.15
CA LYS A 113 21.62 2.78 -1.38
C LYS A 113 20.44 2.26 -0.54
N ARG A 114 20.21 0.95 -0.54
CA ARG A 114 19.07 0.35 0.18
C ARG A 114 19.09 0.68 1.67
N MET A 115 20.27 0.86 2.26
CA MET A 115 20.44 1.10 3.68
C MET A 115 20.66 2.57 4.06
N ASP A 116 20.65 3.52 3.10
CA ASP A 116 20.84 4.95 3.38
C ASP A 116 19.81 5.50 4.39
N TRP A 117 18.58 5.00 4.37
CA TRP A 117 17.53 5.36 5.35
C TRP A 117 17.95 5.06 6.80
N ALA A 118 18.83 4.11 7.01
CA ALA A 118 19.25 3.60 8.32
C ALA A 118 20.58 4.21 8.79
N GLU A 119 21.12 5.20 8.07
CA GLU A 119 22.37 5.85 8.45
C GLU A 119 22.35 6.32 9.92
N GLY A 120 23.36 5.91 10.70
CA GLY A 120 23.47 6.21 12.13
C GLY A 120 22.57 5.41 13.06
N LEU A 121 21.79 4.43 12.56
CA LEU A 121 20.87 3.66 13.42
C LEU A 121 21.46 2.38 14.02
N ASP A 122 22.61 1.89 13.56
CA ASP A 122 23.24 0.64 14.04
C ASP A 122 22.22 -0.52 14.15
N LEU A 123 21.69 -0.96 13.00
CA LEU A 123 20.63 -1.98 12.94
C LEU A 123 21.21 -3.40 12.86
N PRO A 124 20.61 -4.38 13.58
CA PRO A 124 20.95 -5.78 13.40
C PRO A 124 20.61 -6.26 11.98
N ILE A 125 21.61 -6.62 11.20
CA ILE A 125 21.44 -7.27 9.90
C ILE A 125 21.33 -8.77 10.13
N LEU A 126 20.19 -9.33 9.77
CA LEU A 126 19.91 -10.76 9.92
C LEU A 126 20.72 -11.58 8.92
N LYS A 127 21.38 -12.62 9.42
CA LYS A 127 22.19 -13.55 8.60
C LYS A 127 21.48 -14.88 8.41
N PRO A 128 21.77 -15.64 7.34
CA PRO A 128 21.26 -16.99 7.16
C PRO A 128 21.54 -17.86 8.39
N GLY A 129 20.56 -18.69 8.79
CA GLY A 129 20.63 -19.53 9.98
C GLY A 129 20.44 -18.78 11.31
N GLY A 130 20.21 -17.47 11.28
CA GLY A 130 19.87 -16.68 12.45
C GLY A 130 18.49 -16.98 13.02
N LYS A 131 18.18 -16.34 14.14
CA LYS A 131 16.84 -16.33 14.77
C LYS A 131 16.57 -14.92 15.27
N THR A 132 15.34 -14.47 15.14
CA THR A 132 14.89 -13.19 15.67
C THR A 132 13.40 -13.25 15.99
N ASP A 133 12.92 -12.42 16.90
CA ASP A 133 11.49 -12.33 17.15
C ASP A 133 10.77 -11.66 15.98
N VAL A 134 11.35 -10.57 15.45
CA VAL A 134 10.78 -9.77 14.37
C VAL A 134 11.79 -9.54 13.24
N LEU A 135 11.42 -9.91 12.03
CA LEU A 135 12.05 -9.40 10.82
C LEU A 135 11.27 -8.14 10.39
N LEU A 136 11.91 -6.99 10.45
CA LEU A 136 11.35 -5.74 9.94
C LEU A 136 11.65 -5.63 8.44
N PHE A 137 10.61 -5.79 7.61
CA PHE A 137 10.69 -5.61 6.17
C PHE A 137 10.38 -4.16 5.81
N VAL A 138 11.39 -3.42 5.35
CA VAL A 138 11.35 -1.95 5.19
C VAL A 138 10.89 -1.58 3.82
N CYS A 139 10.16 -2.16 3.09
CA CYS A 139 9.72 -1.90 1.72
C CYS A 139 10.54 -0.83 0.93
N CYS A 140 10.48 -0.88 -0.40
CA CYS A 140 11.31 0.00 -1.26
C CYS A 140 11.02 1.49 -1.05
N THR A 141 9.76 1.88 -0.86
CA THR A 141 9.41 3.30 -0.72
C THR A 141 9.98 3.90 0.54
N ASN A 142 9.85 3.19 1.68
CA ASN A 142 10.43 3.66 2.94
C ASN A 142 11.97 3.64 2.95
N ALA A 143 12.59 2.80 2.12
CA ALA A 143 14.05 2.74 2.03
C ALA A 143 14.63 3.84 1.13
N TYR A 144 13.98 4.15 0.00
CA TYR A 144 14.58 5.00 -1.03
C TYR A 144 13.99 6.41 -1.13
N ASP A 145 12.77 6.63 -0.64
CA ASP A 145 12.13 7.94 -0.72
C ASP A 145 12.43 8.77 0.53
N PRO A 146 13.05 9.99 0.39
CA PRO A 146 13.44 10.80 1.52
C PRO A 146 12.27 11.22 2.43
N ARG A 147 11.06 11.34 1.89
CA ARG A 147 9.86 11.68 2.69
C ARG A 147 9.36 10.49 3.51
N CYS A 148 9.55 9.28 3.01
CA CYS A 148 9.08 8.07 3.67
C CYS A 148 10.10 7.45 4.65
N GLN A 149 11.38 7.77 4.51
CA GLN A 149 12.45 7.32 5.42
C GLN A 149 12.20 7.68 6.90
N PRO A 150 11.67 8.87 7.27
CA PRO A 150 11.36 9.20 8.66
C PRO A 150 10.41 8.22 9.34
N ALA A 151 9.40 7.69 8.62
CA ALA A 151 8.49 6.69 9.17
C ALA A 151 9.19 5.38 9.54
N ALA A 152 10.12 4.90 8.70
CA ALA A 152 10.92 3.71 9.00
C ALA A 152 11.86 3.94 10.20
N ARG A 153 12.49 5.10 10.28
CA ARG A 153 13.34 5.49 11.41
C ARG A 153 12.55 5.61 12.70
N ALA A 154 11.37 6.22 12.66
CA ALA A 154 10.45 6.31 13.78
C ALA A 154 10.05 4.92 14.29
N LEU A 155 9.72 4.00 13.38
CA LEU A 155 9.40 2.63 13.76
C LEU A 155 10.55 1.92 14.47
N VAL A 156 11.79 2.11 14.03
CA VAL A 156 12.98 1.59 14.72
C VAL A 156 13.09 2.14 16.14
N GLN A 157 12.86 3.44 16.33
CA GLN A 157 12.85 4.06 17.66
C GLN A 157 11.79 3.44 18.57
N LEU A 158 10.56 3.24 18.05
CA LEU A 158 9.45 2.63 18.76
C LEU A 158 9.75 1.18 19.18
N LEU A 159 10.28 0.38 18.26
CA LEU A 159 10.63 -1.02 18.56
C LEU A 159 11.72 -1.12 19.64
N ARG A 160 12.73 -0.24 19.59
CA ARG A 160 13.76 -0.15 20.62
C ARG A 160 13.19 0.29 21.97
N ALA A 161 12.36 1.33 21.98
CA ALA A 161 11.71 1.81 23.20
C ALA A 161 10.82 0.74 23.86
N ALA A 162 10.19 -0.11 23.07
CA ALA A 162 9.37 -1.23 23.52
C ALA A 162 10.18 -2.49 23.90
N GLY A 163 11.49 -2.50 23.73
CA GLY A 163 12.34 -3.66 23.99
C GLY A 163 12.07 -4.86 23.07
N VAL A 164 11.63 -4.60 21.83
CA VAL A 164 11.39 -5.65 20.83
C VAL A 164 12.72 -6.10 20.22
N GLU A 165 12.97 -7.40 20.20
CA GLU A 165 14.08 -7.98 19.43
C GLU A 165 13.72 -8.04 17.95
N PHE A 166 14.44 -7.31 17.12
CA PHE A 166 14.20 -7.25 15.69
C PHE A 166 15.50 -7.09 14.90
N GLY A 167 15.42 -7.38 13.61
CA GLY A 167 16.48 -7.09 12.66
C GLY A 167 15.92 -6.88 11.26
N VAL A 168 16.79 -6.45 10.34
CA VAL A 168 16.49 -6.19 8.94
C VAL A 168 17.31 -7.08 8.02
N ILE A 169 16.86 -7.27 6.79
CA ILE A 169 17.62 -8.05 5.79
C ILE A 169 18.86 -7.24 5.31
N GLY A 170 18.72 -5.92 5.23
CA GLY A 170 19.78 -5.06 4.73
C GLY A 170 19.77 -4.93 3.20
N GLU A 171 20.95 -4.84 2.59
CA GLU A 171 21.10 -4.64 1.14
C GLU A 171 20.53 -5.79 0.28
N GLU A 172 20.42 -6.98 0.84
CA GLU A 172 19.84 -8.13 0.16
C GLU A 172 18.31 -8.05 0.03
N GLU A 173 17.62 -7.17 0.81
CA GLU A 173 16.19 -6.98 0.71
C GLU A 173 15.81 -6.42 -0.66
N THR A 174 14.88 -7.06 -1.35
CA THR A 174 14.37 -6.62 -2.65
C THR A 174 12.90 -6.22 -2.58
N CYS A 175 12.36 -5.70 -3.67
CA CYS A 175 10.95 -5.38 -3.79
C CYS A 175 10.07 -6.59 -3.46
N CYS A 176 9.00 -6.37 -2.68
CA CYS A 176 7.97 -7.40 -2.44
C CYS A 176 7.14 -7.74 -3.70
N SER A 177 7.41 -7.08 -4.80
CA SER A 177 6.77 -7.26 -6.10
C SER A 177 5.23 -7.11 -6.13
N SER A 178 4.65 -6.47 -5.11
CA SER A 178 3.21 -6.20 -5.08
C SER A 178 2.75 -5.40 -6.30
N GLU A 179 3.49 -4.37 -6.68
CA GLU A 179 3.12 -3.52 -7.82
C GLU A 179 3.36 -4.22 -9.16
N GLN A 180 4.45 -4.98 -9.33
CA GLN A 180 4.73 -5.77 -10.53
C GLN A 180 3.56 -6.71 -10.84
N ARG A 181 3.07 -7.43 -9.82
CA ARG A 181 1.86 -8.24 -9.94
C ARG A 181 0.65 -7.42 -10.38
N ARG A 182 0.41 -6.24 -9.76
CA ARG A 182 -0.76 -5.38 -10.06
C ARG A 182 -0.67 -4.70 -11.43
N ILE A 183 0.55 -4.47 -11.92
CA ILE A 183 0.81 -4.03 -13.28
C ILE A 183 0.52 -5.16 -14.29
N GLY A 184 0.60 -6.42 -13.87
CA GLY A 184 0.39 -7.60 -14.72
C GLY A 184 1.70 -8.31 -15.10
N GLU A 185 2.85 -7.92 -14.52
CA GLU A 185 4.13 -8.59 -14.74
C GLU A 185 4.24 -9.81 -13.82
N GLN A 186 3.71 -10.94 -14.30
CA GLN A 186 3.59 -12.16 -13.52
C GLN A 186 4.95 -12.88 -13.34
N GLY A 187 5.78 -12.91 -14.35
CA GLY A 187 7.07 -13.63 -14.31
C GLY A 187 8.01 -13.05 -13.27
N MET A 188 8.20 -11.73 -13.30
CA MET A 188 9.04 -11.02 -12.31
C MET A 188 8.45 -11.13 -10.91
N PHE A 189 7.11 -11.09 -10.78
CA PHE A 189 6.46 -11.28 -9.49
C PHE A 189 6.80 -12.65 -8.91
N GLU A 190 6.70 -13.72 -9.68
CA GLU A 190 6.97 -15.09 -9.22
C GLU A 190 8.43 -15.28 -8.83
N GLU A 191 9.36 -14.77 -9.62
CA GLU A 191 10.81 -14.83 -9.33
C GLU A 191 11.13 -14.10 -8.01
N LEU A 192 10.63 -12.87 -7.82
CA LEU A 192 10.87 -12.10 -6.60
C LEU A 192 10.15 -12.70 -5.39
N ARG A 193 8.94 -13.24 -5.57
CA ARG A 193 8.21 -13.96 -4.52
C ARG A 193 9.02 -15.14 -4.00
N ASP A 194 9.52 -15.98 -4.89
CA ASP A 194 10.24 -17.19 -4.51
C ASP A 194 11.61 -16.85 -3.88
N SER A 195 12.31 -15.86 -4.43
CA SER A 195 13.56 -15.35 -3.88
C SER A 195 13.38 -14.74 -2.49
N ASN A 196 12.39 -13.84 -2.32
CA ASN A 196 12.10 -13.25 -1.01
C ASN A 196 11.60 -14.27 0.01
N THR A 197 10.81 -15.26 -0.40
CA THR A 197 10.36 -16.35 0.49
C THR A 197 11.57 -17.09 1.04
N LYS A 198 12.49 -17.52 0.17
CA LYS A 198 13.72 -18.18 0.57
C LYS A 198 14.55 -17.29 1.51
N LEU A 199 14.76 -16.04 1.11
CA LEU A 199 15.54 -15.09 1.87
C LEU A 199 14.99 -14.87 3.29
N ILE A 200 13.68 -14.68 3.44
CA ILE A 200 13.02 -14.49 4.74
C ILE A 200 13.11 -15.76 5.59
N MET A 201 12.82 -16.92 5.01
CA MET A 201 12.83 -18.19 5.74
C MET A 201 14.25 -18.57 6.23
N GLU A 202 15.29 -18.27 5.46
CA GLU A 202 16.69 -18.49 5.87
C GLU A 202 17.12 -17.60 7.05
N ARG A 203 16.47 -16.45 7.29
CA ARG A 203 16.74 -15.55 8.43
C ARG A 203 16.02 -15.99 9.72
N GLY A 204 15.14 -16.99 9.67
CA GLY A 204 14.49 -17.62 10.81
C GLY A 204 13.71 -16.68 11.75
N PRO A 205 12.92 -15.71 11.27
CA PRO A 205 12.12 -14.86 12.14
C PRO A 205 10.93 -15.61 12.71
N LYS A 206 10.47 -15.25 13.91
CA LYS A 206 9.19 -15.75 14.43
C LYS A 206 8.00 -15.09 13.71
N ARG A 207 8.15 -13.84 13.26
CA ARG A 207 7.17 -13.09 12.46
C ARG A 207 7.84 -12.05 11.57
N VAL A 208 7.16 -11.70 10.48
CA VAL A 208 7.55 -10.60 9.59
C VAL A 208 6.65 -9.40 9.87
N VAL A 209 7.23 -8.24 10.09
CA VAL A 209 6.53 -6.97 10.22
C VAL A 209 6.84 -6.10 9.01
N ALA A 210 5.82 -5.82 8.19
CA ALA A 210 5.97 -4.99 7.00
C ALA A 210 5.64 -3.52 7.31
N THR A 211 6.48 -2.61 6.81
CA THR A 211 6.27 -1.15 6.96
C THR A 211 5.28 -0.59 5.95
N SER A 212 4.82 -1.38 5.02
CA SER A 212 3.89 -0.98 3.95
C SER A 212 2.73 -1.94 3.83
N PRO A 213 1.48 -1.45 3.66
CA PRO A 213 0.33 -2.28 3.35
C PRO A 213 0.48 -3.11 2.09
N HIS A 214 1.24 -2.62 1.09
CA HIS A 214 1.51 -3.34 -0.15
C HIS A 214 2.37 -4.58 0.09
N SER A 215 3.46 -4.44 0.87
CA SER A 215 4.30 -5.58 1.25
C SER A 215 3.56 -6.55 2.17
N PHE A 216 2.82 -6.03 3.15
CA PHE A 216 1.96 -6.83 4.03
C PHE A 216 0.97 -7.68 3.24
N ASN A 217 0.23 -7.04 2.31
CA ASN A 217 -0.73 -7.73 1.45
C ASN A 217 -0.07 -8.80 0.57
N ALA A 218 1.07 -8.48 -0.04
CA ALA A 218 1.79 -9.43 -0.88
C ALA A 218 2.21 -10.66 -0.07
N PHE A 219 2.88 -10.48 1.05
CA PHE A 219 3.37 -11.58 1.88
C PHE A 219 2.25 -12.43 2.46
N LYS A 220 1.15 -11.80 2.90
CA LYS A 220 0.02 -12.50 3.51
C LYS A 220 -0.82 -13.28 2.50
N ASN A 221 -1.06 -12.72 1.31
CA ASN A 221 -2.05 -13.24 0.37
C ASN A 221 -1.44 -13.84 -0.90
N ASP A 222 -0.23 -13.42 -1.27
CA ASP A 222 0.36 -13.73 -2.58
C ASP A 222 1.65 -14.57 -2.49
N TYR A 223 2.13 -14.91 -1.26
CA TYR A 223 3.34 -15.68 -0.98
C TYR A 223 3.01 -17.02 -0.30
N PRO A 224 2.48 -18.03 -1.02
CA PRO A 224 1.99 -19.28 -0.43
C PRO A 224 3.08 -20.10 0.26
N GLY A 225 4.36 -19.89 -0.09
CA GLY A 225 5.50 -20.56 0.53
C GLY A 225 6.02 -19.91 1.82
N LEU A 226 5.52 -18.75 2.18
CA LEU A 226 5.94 -18.04 3.39
C LEU A 226 5.18 -18.56 4.61
N SER A 227 5.82 -19.43 5.39
CA SER A 227 5.18 -20.15 6.50
C SER A 227 5.30 -19.45 7.87
N VAL A 228 5.73 -18.19 7.90
CA VAL A 228 5.79 -17.37 9.14
C VAL A 228 4.65 -16.38 9.18
N PRO A 229 4.12 -16.02 10.37
CA PRO A 229 3.12 -14.97 10.52
C PRO A 229 3.60 -13.64 9.95
N VAL A 230 2.73 -12.97 9.20
CA VAL A 230 3.00 -11.64 8.64
C VAL A 230 2.01 -10.65 9.22
N MET A 231 2.49 -9.50 9.63
CA MET A 231 1.66 -8.41 10.13
C MET A 231 2.13 -7.05 9.59
N HIS A 232 1.21 -6.11 9.57
CA HIS A 232 1.54 -4.71 9.33
C HIS A 232 2.06 -4.07 10.60
N TYR A 233 2.96 -3.09 10.51
CA TYR A 233 3.57 -2.45 11.68
C TYR A 233 2.54 -1.84 12.65
N THR A 234 1.40 -1.35 12.17
CA THR A 234 0.34 -0.80 13.03
C THR A 234 -0.29 -1.85 13.95
N GLN A 235 -0.35 -3.10 13.50
CA GLN A 235 -0.82 -4.21 14.35
C GLN A 235 0.17 -4.47 15.49
N LEU A 236 1.47 -4.47 15.19
CA LEU A 236 2.50 -4.60 16.23
C LEU A 236 2.47 -3.41 17.20
N LEU A 237 2.30 -2.17 16.69
CA LEU A 237 2.20 -1.00 17.56
C LEU A 237 0.98 -1.08 18.50
N ALA A 238 -0.17 -1.54 18.00
CA ALA A 238 -1.35 -1.76 18.83
C ALA A 238 -1.10 -2.80 19.94
N GLU A 239 -0.49 -3.95 19.60
CA GLU A 239 -0.07 -4.95 20.60
C GLU A 239 0.86 -4.36 21.67
N LEU A 240 1.82 -3.53 21.27
CA LEU A 240 2.78 -2.92 22.20
C LEU A 240 2.16 -1.85 23.10
N LEU A 241 1.20 -1.08 22.60
CA LEU A 241 0.41 -0.12 23.36
C LEU A 241 -0.49 -0.83 24.37
N GLU A 242 -1.22 -1.86 23.95
CA GLU A 242 -2.08 -2.66 24.83
C GLU A 242 -1.29 -3.36 25.93
N ALA A 243 -0.11 -3.90 25.59
CA ALA A 243 0.81 -4.51 26.56
C ALA A 243 1.50 -3.49 27.49
N GLY A 244 1.27 -2.19 27.30
CA GLY A 244 1.94 -1.12 28.05
C GLY A 244 3.44 -1.01 27.83
N LYS A 245 3.98 -1.61 26.77
CA LYS A 245 5.39 -1.52 26.37
C LYS A 245 5.71 -0.22 25.64
N LEU A 246 4.71 0.38 24.99
CA LEU A 246 4.75 1.75 24.48
C LEU A 246 3.77 2.60 25.27
N LYS A 247 4.20 3.75 25.73
CA LYS A 247 3.38 4.69 26.50
C LYS A 247 3.63 6.10 25.99
N PRO A 248 2.70 6.67 25.21
CA PRO A 248 2.78 8.07 24.82
C PRO A 248 2.87 8.97 26.05
N LYS A 249 3.85 9.87 26.09
CA LYS A 249 4.05 10.84 27.19
C LYS A 249 3.39 12.18 26.90
N ARG A 250 3.16 12.47 25.60
CA ARG A 250 2.54 13.69 25.13
C ARG A 250 1.32 13.37 24.32
N GLN A 251 0.24 14.07 24.58
CA GLN A 251 -0.97 14.03 23.76
C GLN A 251 -0.83 15.02 22.60
N ILE A 252 -1.40 14.67 21.46
CA ILE A 252 -1.53 15.56 20.31
C ILE A 252 -2.70 16.52 20.59
N GLU A 253 -2.43 17.83 20.59
CA GLU A 253 -3.45 18.86 20.85
C GLU A 253 -4.23 19.24 19.58
N GLU A 254 -3.66 18.93 18.42
CA GLU A 254 -4.25 19.20 17.11
C GLU A 254 -5.33 18.17 16.75
N VAL A 255 -6.26 18.57 15.89
CA VAL A 255 -7.27 17.67 15.36
C VAL A 255 -6.62 16.72 14.34
N VAL A 256 -6.69 15.45 14.62
CA VAL A 256 -6.12 14.36 13.78
C VAL A 256 -7.25 13.59 13.13
N THR A 257 -7.13 13.33 11.85
CA THR A 257 -7.98 12.37 11.14
C THR A 257 -7.14 11.30 10.46
N TYR A 258 -7.79 10.21 9.95
CA TYR A 258 -7.09 9.08 9.39
C TYR A 258 -7.54 8.74 7.97
N HIS A 259 -6.56 8.55 7.10
CA HIS A 259 -6.76 7.97 5.78
C HIS A 259 -6.50 6.47 5.82
N ASP A 260 -7.54 5.66 5.65
CA ASP A 260 -7.44 4.21 5.56
C ASP A 260 -6.76 3.77 4.25
N PRO A 261 -5.55 3.18 4.28
CA PRO A 261 -4.94 2.61 3.10
C PRO A 261 -5.73 1.39 2.61
N CYS A 262 -6.08 1.36 1.32
CA CYS A 262 -6.94 0.32 0.77
C CYS A 262 -6.34 -1.10 0.88
N TYR A 263 -5.02 -1.24 0.77
CA TYR A 263 -4.33 -2.51 0.92
C TYR A 263 -4.24 -2.98 2.38
N LEU A 264 -4.37 -2.09 3.36
CA LEU A 264 -4.46 -2.43 4.78
C LEU A 264 -5.90 -2.76 5.16
N GLY A 265 -6.81 -1.81 4.94
CA GLY A 265 -8.21 -1.93 5.34
C GLY A 265 -9.00 -2.87 4.43
N LYS A 266 -9.31 -2.46 3.19
CA LYS A 266 -10.23 -3.21 2.32
C LYS A 266 -9.74 -4.60 1.95
N GLN A 267 -8.44 -4.75 1.65
CA GLN A 267 -7.89 -6.05 1.25
C GLN A 267 -7.54 -6.97 2.43
N ASN A 268 -7.32 -6.42 3.63
CA ASN A 268 -6.87 -7.21 4.78
C ASN A 268 -7.68 -7.02 6.06
N MET A 269 -8.73 -6.18 6.05
CA MET A 269 -9.65 -5.91 7.16
C MET A 269 -8.97 -5.36 8.43
N VAL A 270 -7.78 -4.73 8.28
CA VAL A 270 -7.05 -4.08 9.37
C VAL A 270 -7.51 -2.63 9.46
N PHE A 271 -8.45 -2.36 10.33
CA PHE A 271 -9.07 -1.04 10.52
C PHE A 271 -8.86 -0.48 11.93
N GLU A 272 -8.91 -1.33 12.94
CA GLU A 272 -8.95 -0.88 14.33
C GLU A 272 -7.56 -0.62 14.92
N GLU A 273 -6.55 -1.38 14.55
CA GLU A 273 -5.21 -1.24 15.12
C GLU A 273 -4.57 0.14 14.81
N PRO A 274 -4.69 0.72 13.59
CA PRO A 274 -4.29 2.09 13.35
C PRO A 274 -5.05 3.10 14.23
N ARG A 275 -6.34 2.86 14.46
CA ARG A 275 -7.21 3.71 15.29
C ARG A 275 -6.85 3.65 16.77
N GLN A 276 -6.53 2.46 17.27
CA GLN A 276 -6.05 2.29 18.65
C GLN A 276 -4.80 3.13 18.91
N ALA A 277 -3.85 3.15 17.96
CA ALA A 277 -2.66 3.99 18.06
C ALA A 277 -3.02 5.49 18.06
N LEU A 278 -3.89 5.93 17.15
CA LEU A 278 -4.31 7.33 17.07
C LEU A 278 -5.16 7.76 18.27
N GLN A 279 -6.03 6.89 18.78
CA GLN A 279 -6.81 7.15 19.99
C GLN A 279 -5.91 7.30 21.22
N ALA A 280 -4.86 6.49 21.33
CA ALA A 280 -3.87 6.61 22.41
C ALA A 280 -3.08 7.92 22.33
N LEU A 281 -2.89 8.49 21.13
CA LEU A 281 -2.14 9.72 20.88
C LEU A 281 -2.96 10.98 21.00
N ALA A 282 -4.21 10.97 20.53
CA ALA A 282 -5.01 12.18 20.33
C ALA A 282 -6.33 12.19 21.11
N GLY A 283 -6.74 11.06 21.73
CA GLY A 283 -8.00 10.99 22.47
C GLY A 283 -9.17 11.57 21.66
N ASP A 284 -9.91 12.51 22.25
CA ASP A 284 -11.07 13.19 21.63
C ASP A 284 -10.68 14.09 20.44
N ARG A 285 -9.39 14.31 20.20
CA ARG A 285 -8.90 15.04 19.03
C ARG A 285 -8.77 14.17 17.80
N PHE A 286 -8.90 12.84 17.92
CA PHE A 286 -9.00 11.94 16.79
C PHE A 286 -10.44 11.91 16.27
N VAL A 287 -10.66 12.38 15.05
CA VAL A 287 -11.98 12.49 14.40
C VAL A 287 -12.00 11.71 13.09
N GLU A 288 -13.01 10.89 12.91
CA GLU A 288 -13.17 10.07 11.71
C GLU A 288 -13.68 10.89 10.51
N LEU A 289 -13.17 10.55 9.33
CA LEU A 289 -13.75 11.02 8.06
C LEU A 289 -15.06 10.27 7.76
N ASP A 290 -16.03 10.95 7.13
CA ASP A 290 -17.30 10.32 6.72
C ASP A 290 -17.08 9.05 5.88
N ARG A 291 -16.13 9.13 4.94
CA ARG A 291 -15.70 7.97 4.15
C ARG A 291 -14.47 7.34 4.79
N SER A 292 -14.68 6.46 5.74
CA SER A 292 -13.67 5.70 6.47
C SER A 292 -13.87 4.19 6.30
N ARG A 293 -12.95 3.39 6.76
CA ARG A 293 -12.97 1.91 6.72
C ARG A 293 -13.25 1.38 5.31
N GLU A 294 -14.25 0.50 5.16
CA GLU A 294 -14.64 -0.12 3.88
C GLU A 294 -15.08 0.91 2.84
N THR A 295 -15.60 2.05 3.28
CA THR A 295 -16.06 3.14 2.41
C THR A 295 -14.96 4.15 2.08
N SER A 296 -13.76 4.00 2.63
CA SER A 296 -12.65 4.93 2.47
C SER A 296 -12.36 5.24 0.99
N LEU A 297 -12.03 6.50 0.70
CA LEU A 297 -11.61 6.93 -0.63
C LEU A 297 -10.15 6.53 -0.86
N CYS A 298 -9.81 6.08 -2.07
CA CYS A 298 -8.44 5.72 -2.45
C CYS A 298 -7.56 6.98 -2.59
N CYS A 299 -6.27 6.88 -2.23
CA CYS A 299 -5.28 7.94 -2.48
C CYS A 299 -4.75 7.98 -3.93
N GLU A 300 -5.11 7.01 -4.76
CA GLU A 300 -4.64 6.79 -6.13
C GLU A 300 -3.19 6.29 -6.30
N GLY A 301 -2.46 5.97 -5.24
CA GLY A 301 -1.06 5.53 -5.34
C GLY A 301 -0.85 4.07 -5.74
N GLY A 302 -1.85 3.18 -5.56
CA GLY A 302 -1.70 1.74 -5.82
C GLY A 302 -1.96 1.31 -7.25
N GLY A 303 -1.71 0.02 -7.56
CA GLY A 303 -1.99 -0.58 -8.85
C GLY A 303 -1.14 -0.05 -10.00
N GLY A 304 0.11 0.28 -9.75
CA GLY A 304 1.03 0.84 -10.74
C GLY A 304 0.85 2.34 -10.99
N ARG A 305 -0.12 3.00 -10.34
CA ARG A 305 -0.45 4.41 -10.56
C ARG A 305 0.68 5.39 -10.17
N MET A 306 1.62 4.98 -9.34
CA MET A 306 2.83 5.78 -9.04
C MET A 306 3.70 6.01 -10.30
N TRP A 307 3.53 5.20 -11.33
CA TRP A 307 4.29 5.27 -12.60
C TRP A 307 3.39 5.55 -13.82
N VAL A 308 2.16 6.03 -13.60
CA VAL A 308 1.22 6.36 -14.68
C VAL A 308 0.64 7.73 -14.44
N ASP A 309 0.82 8.63 -15.40
CA ASP A 309 0.22 9.96 -15.32
C ASP A 309 -1.31 9.90 -15.35
N SER A 310 -1.96 10.65 -14.47
CA SER A 310 -3.42 10.79 -14.47
C SER A 310 -3.85 11.72 -15.61
N ALA A 311 -4.59 11.20 -16.57
CA ALA A 311 -5.18 12.02 -17.63
C ALA A 311 -6.38 12.86 -17.17
N GLY A 312 -6.93 12.61 -15.98
CA GLY A 312 -8.17 13.22 -15.48
C GLY A 312 -7.99 14.45 -14.61
N LYS A 313 -8.96 15.37 -14.68
CA LYS A 313 -9.06 16.49 -13.73
C LYS A 313 -9.57 16.00 -12.36
N GLY A 314 -8.97 16.50 -11.28
CA GLY A 314 -9.42 16.27 -9.90
C GLY A 314 -8.96 14.90 -9.37
N ARG A 315 -7.85 14.89 -8.66
CA ARG A 315 -7.29 13.68 -8.02
C ARG A 315 -8.10 13.30 -6.79
N LEU A 316 -8.24 12.00 -6.52
CA LEU A 316 -8.93 11.51 -5.31
C LEU A 316 -8.18 11.93 -4.04
N ALA A 317 -6.85 12.03 -4.09
CA ALA A 317 -6.03 12.55 -3.01
C ALA A 317 -6.41 14.00 -2.65
N GLU A 318 -6.67 14.88 -3.65
CA GLU A 318 -7.13 16.25 -3.41
C GLU A 318 -8.53 16.31 -2.77
N VAL A 319 -9.43 15.39 -3.16
CA VAL A 319 -10.73 15.27 -2.48
C VAL A 319 -10.53 14.89 -1.02
N ARG A 320 -9.62 13.93 -0.74
CA ARG A 320 -9.33 13.51 0.62
C ARG A 320 -8.71 14.62 1.47
N VAL A 321 -7.82 15.44 0.89
CA VAL A 321 -7.25 16.63 1.54
C VAL A 321 -8.36 17.61 1.91
N ARG A 322 -9.27 17.92 0.97
CA ARG A 322 -10.42 18.80 1.22
C ARG A 322 -11.34 18.25 2.30
N ASP A 323 -11.74 16.96 2.20
CA ASP A 323 -12.57 16.30 3.23
C ASP A 323 -11.94 16.46 4.64
N SER A 324 -10.61 16.36 4.74
CA SER A 324 -9.89 16.47 6.02
C SER A 324 -9.90 17.91 6.56
N ILE A 325 -9.69 18.90 5.69
CA ILE A 325 -9.73 20.32 6.05
C ILE A 325 -11.15 20.75 6.46
N ASP A 326 -12.17 20.29 5.72
CA ASP A 326 -13.57 20.60 6.01
C ASP A 326 -14.02 20.00 7.34
N LEU A 327 -13.42 18.86 7.75
CA LEU A 327 -13.59 18.27 9.09
C LEU A 327 -12.91 19.07 10.20
N GLY A 328 -12.06 20.05 9.86
CA GLY A 328 -11.26 20.83 10.80
C GLY A 328 -9.96 20.14 11.24
N ALA A 329 -9.56 19.08 10.56
CA ALA A 329 -8.28 18.41 10.87
C ALA A 329 -7.08 19.24 10.38
N THR A 330 -6.02 19.26 11.18
CA THR A 330 -4.73 19.85 10.83
C THR A 330 -3.65 18.78 10.59
N ILE A 331 -3.95 17.54 10.95
CA ILE A 331 -3.12 16.35 10.67
C ILE A 331 -3.99 15.29 9.99
N LEU A 332 -3.58 14.86 8.81
CA LEU A 332 -4.10 13.66 8.17
C LEU A 332 -3.07 12.54 8.33
N ALA A 333 -3.37 11.62 9.26
CA ALA A 333 -2.54 10.45 9.51
C ALA A 333 -2.78 9.37 8.46
N THR A 334 -1.75 8.62 8.13
CA THR A 334 -1.85 7.41 7.29
C THR A 334 -0.85 6.36 7.76
N ALA A 335 -0.95 5.16 7.22
CA ALA A 335 -0.07 4.03 7.53
C ALA A 335 0.44 3.36 6.24
N CYS A 336 0.74 4.17 5.23
CA CYS A 336 1.17 3.69 3.92
C CYS A 336 2.07 4.72 3.24
N PRO A 337 3.29 4.33 2.80
CA PRO A 337 4.21 5.27 2.16
C PRO A 337 3.66 5.83 0.83
N TYR A 338 2.91 5.05 0.05
CA TYR A 338 2.26 5.58 -1.16
C TYR A 338 1.18 6.61 -0.83
N CYS A 339 0.36 6.35 0.20
CA CYS A 339 -0.63 7.33 0.65
C CYS A 339 0.06 8.61 1.14
N THR A 340 1.17 8.50 1.88
CA THR A 340 1.96 9.65 2.31
C THR A 340 2.38 10.51 1.11
N LEU A 341 2.99 9.91 0.10
CA LEU A 341 3.45 10.64 -1.09
C LEU A 341 2.32 11.29 -1.88
N THR A 342 1.24 10.55 -2.15
CA THR A 342 0.13 11.07 -2.95
C THR A 342 -0.69 12.13 -2.23
N LEU A 343 -0.85 12.02 -0.91
CA LEU A 343 -1.57 13.01 -0.11
C LEU A 343 -0.73 14.27 0.11
N GLU A 344 0.60 14.15 0.32
CA GLU A 344 1.48 15.33 0.39
C GLU A 344 1.53 16.10 -0.92
N ASP A 345 1.60 15.39 -2.04
CA ASP A 345 1.52 16.03 -3.34
C ASP A 345 0.17 16.73 -3.53
N ALA A 346 -0.93 16.10 -3.08
CA ALA A 346 -2.26 16.73 -3.10
C ALA A 346 -2.37 17.97 -2.19
N VAL A 347 -1.73 17.97 -1.04
CA VAL A 347 -1.64 19.17 -0.16
C VAL A 347 -0.97 20.33 -0.91
N LYS A 348 0.12 20.05 -1.64
CA LYS A 348 0.84 21.06 -2.45
C LYS A 348 -0.01 21.55 -3.63
N THR A 349 -0.63 20.64 -4.39
CA THR A 349 -1.43 21.00 -5.58
C THR A 349 -2.74 21.71 -5.24
N THR A 350 -3.14 21.69 -3.96
CA THR A 350 -4.33 22.43 -3.46
C THR A 350 -3.98 23.65 -2.60
N ASP A 351 -2.70 24.06 -2.57
CA ASP A 351 -2.20 25.17 -1.75
C ASP A 351 -2.64 25.08 -0.27
N SER A 352 -2.55 23.86 0.29
CA SER A 352 -3.09 23.53 1.62
C SER A 352 -2.02 23.29 2.69
N GLU A 353 -0.73 23.54 2.40
CA GLU A 353 0.41 23.26 3.29
C GLU A 353 0.31 23.98 4.65
N ALA A 354 -0.28 25.18 4.67
CA ALA A 354 -0.51 25.92 5.91
C ALA A 354 -1.66 25.36 6.76
N LYS A 355 -2.51 24.49 6.20
CA LYS A 355 -3.74 24.00 6.84
C LYS A 355 -3.66 22.55 7.27
N LEU A 356 -2.98 21.68 6.51
CA LEU A 356 -2.97 20.25 6.71
C LEU A 356 -1.58 19.65 6.51
N ARG A 357 -1.14 18.86 7.47
CA ARG A 357 0.11 18.08 7.40
C ARG A 357 -0.22 16.60 7.25
N ILE A 358 0.55 15.91 6.42
CA ILE A 358 0.47 14.45 6.28
C ILE A 358 1.51 13.81 7.20
N LYS A 359 1.10 12.85 8.02
CA LYS A 359 1.99 12.16 8.96
C LYS A 359 1.76 10.64 8.90
N ASP A 360 2.84 9.89 8.99
CA ASP A 360 2.73 8.46 9.28
C ASP A 360 2.44 8.23 10.76
N ILE A 361 1.66 7.19 11.10
CA ILE A 361 1.35 6.85 12.50
C ILE A 361 2.61 6.61 13.32
N ALA A 362 3.63 5.98 12.71
CA ALA A 362 4.90 5.76 13.41
C ALA A 362 5.61 7.07 13.74
N GLU A 363 5.57 8.08 12.85
CA GLU A 363 6.12 9.41 13.12
C GLU A 363 5.42 10.05 14.32
N LEU A 364 4.08 10.07 14.32
CA LEU A 364 3.27 10.65 15.41
C LEU A 364 3.55 9.97 16.76
N LEU A 365 3.61 8.64 16.78
CA LEU A 365 3.85 7.89 17.99
C LEU A 365 5.28 8.11 18.53
N ALA A 366 6.28 8.17 17.66
CA ALA A 366 7.66 8.43 18.05
C ALA A 366 7.85 9.87 18.59
N GLU A 367 7.15 10.86 18.03
CA GLU A 367 7.14 12.25 18.51
C GLU A 367 6.52 12.38 19.91
N SER A 368 5.71 11.39 20.35
CA SER A 368 5.02 11.38 21.63
C SER A 368 5.78 10.66 22.75
N LEU A 369 6.87 9.96 22.48
CA LEU A 369 7.70 9.25 23.46
C LEU A 369 8.64 10.20 24.20
#